data_3bf7f45cd7e4efc67dde96fe65485196
#
_entry.id   3bf7f45cd7e4efc67dde96fe65485196
#
_cell.length_a   1.000
_cell.length_b   1.000
_cell.length_c   1.000
_cell.angle_alpha   90.00
_cell.angle_beta   90.00
_cell.angle_gamma   90.00
#
_symmetry.space_group_name_H-M   'P 1'
#
loop_
_entity.id
_entity.type
_entity.pdbx_description
1 polymer ?
#
loop_
_entity_poly.entity_id
_entity_poly.type
_entity_poly.pdbx_seq_one_letter_code
_entity_poly.pdbx_strand_id
1 'polypeptide(L)'
;FRQALYFMECGFNLNDTMIWQKTNPMPQVRQPRYNACYEYMFIFSKGKPKTFNPIMRKTKCGGQEYHSTAKNIGGECGRRKLDTIINKETVDYNIWQIAVAQNKTGHPAVFPIEIPIRHIRSWSNENDVVLDNCMGSGSTGVACANTNRNFIGMELDENYFEIAKERIDKAIGVR
;
A
#
# COMPACT_ATOMS: atom_id res chain seq x y z
N PHE A 1 13.94 0.19 9.88
CA PHE A 1 13.58 1.27 10.83
C PHE A 1 14.51 2.50 10.73
N ARG A 2 15.83 2.37 10.48
CA ARG A 2 16.73 3.54 10.35
C ARG A 2 16.25 4.54 9.30
N GLN A 3 15.78 4.07 8.15
CA GLN A 3 15.23 4.95 7.11
C GLN A 3 14.01 5.72 7.63
N ALA A 4 13.09 5.05 8.33
CA ALA A 4 11.91 5.72 8.87
C ALA A 4 12.27 6.82 9.88
N LEU A 5 13.21 6.55 10.79
CA LEU A 5 13.69 7.54 11.74
C LEU A 5 14.36 8.72 11.03
N TYR A 6 15.18 8.46 10.02
CA TYR A 6 15.85 9.51 9.24
C TYR A 6 14.85 10.40 8.51
N PHE A 7 13.80 9.84 7.88
CA PHE A 7 12.75 10.65 7.25
C PHE A 7 12.02 11.53 8.27
N MET A 8 11.78 11.03 9.49
CA MET A 8 11.19 11.84 10.56
C MET A 8 12.12 12.97 11.01
N GLU A 9 13.42 12.72 11.12
CA GLU A 9 14.44 13.74 11.41
C GLU A 9 14.50 14.81 10.31
N CYS A 10 14.27 14.43 9.06
CA CYS A 10 14.13 15.36 7.93
C CYS A 10 12.82 16.17 7.94
N GLY A 11 11.95 15.97 8.94
CA GLY A 11 10.71 16.72 9.10
C GLY A 11 9.48 16.12 8.43
N PHE A 12 9.53 14.86 8.02
CA PHE A 12 8.34 14.14 7.55
C PHE A 12 7.55 13.54 8.72
N ASN A 13 6.23 13.54 8.60
CA ASN A 13 5.35 12.85 9.54
C ASN A 13 5.13 11.40 9.09
N LEU A 14 5.37 10.45 9.98
CA LEU A 14 4.97 9.06 9.75
C LEU A 14 3.46 8.93 9.99
N ASN A 15 2.70 8.67 8.94
CA ASN A 15 1.23 8.55 9.01
C ASN A 15 0.78 7.11 9.24
N ASP A 16 1.44 6.13 8.62
CA ASP A 16 1.11 4.72 8.79
C ASP A 16 2.35 3.84 8.61
N THR A 17 2.33 2.70 9.29
CA THR A 17 3.28 1.61 9.11
C THR A 17 2.52 0.41 8.61
N MET A 18 2.63 0.16 7.31
CA MET A 18 1.93 -0.91 6.63
C MET A 18 2.84 -2.13 6.42
N ILE A 19 2.24 -3.28 6.18
CA ILE A 19 2.94 -4.53 5.94
C ILE A 19 2.46 -5.16 4.63
N TRP A 20 3.39 -5.42 3.73
CA TRP A 20 3.15 -6.35 2.65
C TRP A 20 3.48 -7.77 3.13
N GLN A 21 2.47 -8.58 3.36
CA GLN A 21 2.59 -10.01 3.66
C GLN A 21 2.60 -10.81 2.36
N LYS A 22 3.72 -11.48 2.10
CA LYS A 22 3.91 -12.34 0.92
C LYS A 22 3.13 -13.64 1.10
N THR A 23 2.20 -13.96 0.22
CA THR A 23 1.42 -15.21 0.31
C THR A 23 2.20 -16.44 -0.16
N ASN A 24 3.27 -16.23 -0.94
CA ASN A 24 4.16 -17.27 -1.48
C ASN A 24 5.64 -16.88 -1.30
N PRO A 25 6.13 -16.69 -0.04
CA PRO A 25 7.50 -16.28 0.19
C PRO A 25 8.50 -17.37 -0.24
N MET A 26 9.64 -16.97 -0.79
CA MET A 26 10.74 -17.89 -1.09
C MET A 26 11.35 -18.41 0.22
N PRO A 27 11.49 -19.75 0.41
CA PRO A 27 12.14 -20.28 1.59
C PRO A 27 13.62 -19.91 1.66
N GLN A 28 14.08 -19.49 2.83
CA GLN A 28 15.51 -19.15 3.07
C GLN A 28 16.17 -20.25 3.89
N VAL A 29 16.58 -21.34 3.23
CA VAL A 29 17.02 -22.59 3.87
C VAL A 29 18.39 -22.48 4.59
N ARG A 30 19.18 -21.44 4.34
CA ARG A 30 20.59 -21.38 4.78
C ARG A 30 20.90 -20.42 5.94
N GLN A 31 19.92 -19.84 6.58
CA GLN A 31 20.14 -18.88 7.67
C GLN A 31 19.44 -19.32 8.95
N PRO A 32 20.06 -19.14 10.14
CA PRO A 32 19.47 -19.50 11.44
C PRO A 32 18.40 -18.48 11.86
N ARG A 33 17.37 -18.29 11.03
CA ARG A 33 16.24 -17.41 11.28
C ARG A 33 14.97 -17.94 10.60
N TYR A 34 13.81 -17.47 11.04
CA TYR A 34 12.55 -17.74 10.36
C TYR A 34 12.53 -17.13 8.96
N ASN A 35 11.80 -17.75 8.03
CA ASN A 35 11.60 -17.23 6.69
C ASN A 35 10.89 -15.88 6.73
N ALA A 36 11.49 -14.88 6.08
CA ALA A 36 10.89 -13.56 5.98
C ALA A 36 9.70 -13.61 5.02
N CYS A 37 8.49 -13.44 5.55
CA CYS A 37 7.25 -13.48 4.78
C CYS A 37 6.61 -12.11 4.61
N TYR A 38 7.24 -11.03 5.01
CA TYR A 38 6.69 -9.68 4.91
C TYR A 38 7.76 -8.62 4.68
N GLU A 39 7.31 -7.47 4.20
CA GLU A 39 8.08 -6.23 4.09
C GLU A 39 7.29 -5.07 4.68
N TYR A 40 8.00 -4.10 5.30
CA TYR A 40 7.40 -2.87 5.79
C TYR A 40 7.22 -1.86 4.66
N MET A 41 6.11 -1.14 4.70
CA MET A 41 5.81 0.00 3.84
C MET A 41 5.47 1.19 4.74
N PHE A 42 6.31 2.23 4.72
CA PHE A 42 6.12 3.41 5.56
C PHE A 42 5.45 4.53 4.75
N ILE A 43 4.38 5.07 5.28
CA ILE A 43 3.64 6.18 4.68
C ILE A 43 4.03 7.48 5.38
N PHE A 44 4.67 8.35 4.64
CA PHE A 44 5.10 9.65 5.13
C PHE A 44 4.37 10.79 4.43
N SER A 45 4.23 11.92 5.13
CA SER A 45 3.76 13.17 4.55
C SER A 45 4.56 14.36 5.04
N LYS A 46 4.64 15.39 4.20
CA LYS A 46 5.07 16.72 4.61
C LYS A 46 3.84 17.50 5.11
N GLY A 47 3.72 17.65 6.42
CA GLY A 47 2.50 18.14 7.05
C GLY A 47 1.40 17.07 7.13
N LYS A 48 0.14 17.46 7.00
CA LYS A 48 -0.99 16.50 6.94
C LYS A 48 -1.13 15.94 5.52
N PRO A 49 -1.50 14.65 5.37
CA PRO A 49 -1.83 14.10 4.06
C PRO A 49 -2.94 14.92 3.41
N LYS A 50 -2.74 15.29 2.13
CA LYS A 50 -3.75 16.06 1.38
C LYS A 50 -4.87 15.19 0.84
N THR A 51 -4.57 13.92 0.58
CA THR A 51 -5.49 12.95 -0.01
C THR A 51 -5.39 11.64 0.75
N PHE A 52 -6.53 11.08 1.09
CA PHE A 52 -6.64 9.70 1.56
C PHE A 52 -7.95 9.09 1.07
N ASN A 53 -7.86 8.19 0.11
CA ASN A 53 -8.97 7.44 -0.46
C ASN A 53 -8.84 5.98 0.03
N PRO A 54 -9.42 5.61 1.19
CA PRO A 54 -9.21 4.29 1.76
C PRO A 54 -9.78 3.20 0.86
N ILE A 55 -9.04 2.11 0.73
CA ILE A 55 -9.58 0.89 0.16
C ILE A 55 -10.59 0.32 1.15
N MET A 56 -11.79 0.01 0.66
CA MET A 56 -12.87 -0.51 1.48
C MET A 56 -12.96 -2.04 1.36
N ARG A 57 -13.29 -2.70 2.44
CA ARG A 57 -13.59 -4.13 2.48
C ARG A 57 -14.97 -4.39 3.06
N LYS A 58 -15.61 -5.47 2.63
CA LYS A 58 -16.90 -5.91 3.19
C LYS A 58 -16.73 -6.36 4.63
N THR A 59 -17.66 -5.96 5.48
CA THR A 59 -17.73 -6.40 6.88
C THR A 59 -18.48 -7.73 6.96
N LYS A 60 -17.96 -8.71 7.70
CA LYS A 60 -18.58 -10.06 7.83
C LYS A 60 -20.03 -10.01 8.32
N CYS A 61 -20.35 -9.08 9.23
CA CYS A 61 -21.68 -8.90 9.82
C CYS A 61 -22.36 -7.62 9.35
N GLY A 62 -21.96 -7.08 8.17
CA GLY A 62 -22.51 -5.83 7.65
C GLY A 62 -24.02 -5.89 7.42
N GLY A 63 -24.74 -4.88 7.94
CA GLY A 63 -26.18 -4.81 7.87
C GLY A 63 -26.93 -5.51 9.02
N GLN A 64 -26.22 -6.18 9.92
CA GLN A 64 -26.82 -6.78 11.13
C GLN A 64 -26.93 -5.73 12.24
N GLU A 65 -27.99 -5.86 13.06
CA GLU A 65 -28.11 -5.06 14.26
C GLU A 65 -27.12 -5.53 15.33
N TYR A 66 -26.39 -4.58 15.89
CA TYR A 66 -25.47 -4.84 16.98
C TYR A 66 -25.99 -4.23 18.27
N HIS A 67 -26.27 -5.09 19.25
CA HIS A 67 -26.70 -4.69 20.58
C HIS A 67 -25.51 -4.70 21.54
N SER A 68 -24.97 -3.53 21.86
CA SER A 68 -23.89 -3.39 22.83
C SER A 68 -24.41 -2.96 24.19
N THR A 69 -24.01 -3.67 25.23
CA THR A 69 -24.12 -3.20 26.62
C THR A 69 -22.78 -2.58 27.02
N ALA A 70 -22.60 -1.26 26.82
CA ALA A 70 -21.43 -0.57 27.32
C ALA A 70 -21.48 -0.49 28.85
N LYS A 71 -20.51 -1.05 29.55
CA LYS A 71 -20.25 -0.72 30.96
C LYS A 71 -19.55 0.63 30.99
N ASN A 72 -20.21 1.65 31.56
CA ASN A 72 -19.52 2.91 31.86
C ASN A 72 -18.42 2.64 32.90
N ILE A 73 -17.19 2.97 32.53
CA ILE A 73 -16.06 3.04 33.46
C ILE A 73 -16.18 4.36 34.18
N GLY A 74 -16.91 4.37 35.34
CA GLY A 74 -17.13 5.56 36.14
C GLY A 74 -18.52 5.60 36.81
N GLY A 75 -18.76 4.74 37.77
CA GLY A 75 -19.55 4.99 38.98
C GLY A 75 -21.06 5.04 38.92
N GLU A 76 -21.78 5.05 37.82
CA GLU A 76 -23.24 4.87 37.80
C GLU A 76 -23.65 3.87 36.73
N CYS A 77 -24.38 2.85 37.16
CA CYS A 77 -24.81 1.71 36.35
C CYS A 77 -25.98 2.09 35.43
N GLY A 78 -25.67 2.83 34.36
CA GLY A 78 -26.59 3.11 33.27
C GLY A 78 -26.21 2.30 32.03
N ARG A 79 -26.89 1.16 31.77
CA ARG A 79 -26.75 0.44 30.51
C ARG A 79 -27.38 1.26 29.39
N ARG A 80 -26.61 2.00 28.62
CA ARG A 80 -27.07 2.50 27.31
C ARG A 80 -27.04 1.35 26.31
N LYS A 81 -28.20 0.89 25.86
CA LYS A 81 -28.33 0.08 24.66
C LYS A 81 -28.00 1.00 23.49
N LEU A 82 -26.87 0.74 22.84
CA LEU A 82 -26.57 1.33 21.53
C LEU A 82 -27.00 0.29 20.49
N ASP A 83 -28.20 0.46 19.96
CA ASP A 83 -28.67 -0.28 18.80
C ASP A 83 -28.05 0.37 17.56
N THR A 84 -27.06 -0.26 16.97
CA THR A 84 -26.33 0.27 15.81
C THR A 84 -26.32 -0.78 14.70
N ILE A 85 -26.64 -0.37 13.51
CA ILE A 85 -26.47 -1.23 12.32
C ILE A 85 -24.99 -1.25 11.95
N ILE A 86 -24.40 -2.43 11.85
CA ILE A 86 -23.01 -2.59 11.45
C ILE A 86 -22.87 -2.15 9.99
N ASN A 87 -21.93 -1.26 9.72
CA ASN A 87 -21.63 -0.82 8.36
C ASN A 87 -21.29 -2.01 7.47
N LYS A 88 -21.86 -2.03 6.26
CA LYS A 88 -21.59 -3.09 5.27
C LYS A 88 -20.15 -3.11 4.82
N GLU A 89 -19.50 -1.97 4.86
CA GLU A 89 -18.10 -1.79 4.47
C GLU A 89 -17.33 -1.05 5.55
N THR A 90 -16.04 -1.35 5.63
CA THR A 90 -15.08 -0.70 6.52
C THR A 90 -13.75 -0.51 5.78
N VAL A 91 -12.90 0.38 6.28
CA VAL A 91 -11.54 0.57 5.77
C VAL A 91 -10.77 -0.75 5.87
N ASP A 92 -10.03 -1.08 4.82
CA ASP A 92 -9.20 -2.28 4.78
C ASP A 92 -8.04 -2.20 5.79
N TYR A 93 -7.42 -3.34 6.06
CA TYR A 93 -6.30 -3.42 6.99
C TYR A 93 -5.01 -2.84 6.38
N ASN A 94 -4.10 -2.40 7.23
CA ASN A 94 -2.74 -2.00 6.85
C ASN A 94 -1.78 -3.20 6.64
N ILE A 95 -2.30 -4.42 6.61
CA ILE A 95 -1.58 -5.64 6.24
C ILE A 95 -2.17 -6.16 4.94
N TRP A 96 -1.39 -6.05 3.85
CA TRP A 96 -1.83 -6.51 2.53
C TRP A 96 -1.22 -7.85 2.19
N GLN A 97 -2.07 -8.85 1.94
CA GLN A 97 -1.68 -10.19 1.53
C GLN A 97 -1.60 -10.24 0.00
N ILE A 98 -0.40 -10.11 -0.54
CA ILE A 98 -0.16 -10.06 -1.98
C ILE A 98 0.95 -11.06 -2.34
N ALA A 99 0.74 -11.85 -3.39
CA ALA A 99 1.73 -12.78 -3.89
C ALA A 99 2.95 -12.05 -4.47
N VAL A 100 4.13 -12.63 -4.33
CA VAL A 100 5.35 -12.13 -4.96
C VAL A 100 5.18 -12.20 -6.48
N ALA A 101 5.60 -11.15 -7.18
CA ALA A 101 5.56 -11.10 -8.64
C ALA A 101 6.46 -12.18 -9.26
N GLN A 102 6.01 -12.78 -10.35
CA GLN A 102 6.89 -13.60 -11.19
C GLN A 102 7.86 -12.66 -11.92
N ASN A 103 9.14 -12.89 -11.74
CA ASN A 103 10.17 -12.12 -12.43
C ASN A 103 10.24 -12.50 -13.91
N LYS A 104 9.60 -11.70 -14.76
CA LYS A 104 9.65 -11.84 -16.23
C LYS A 104 10.58 -10.81 -16.88
N THR A 105 11.14 -9.88 -16.12
CA THR A 105 11.92 -8.74 -16.63
C THR A 105 13.42 -8.89 -16.40
N GLY A 106 13.84 -9.94 -15.69
CA GLY A 106 15.25 -10.10 -15.30
C GLY A 106 15.70 -9.18 -14.15
N HIS A 107 14.89 -8.21 -13.74
CA HIS A 107 15.23 -7.31 -12.62
C HIS A 107 15.17 -8.06 -11.29
N PRO A 108 16.22 -8.01 -10.46
CA PRO A 108 16.33 -8.84 -9.25
C PRO A 108 15.28 -8.56 -8.16
N ALA A 109 14.70 -7.37 -8.16
CA ALA A 109 13.79 -6.91 -7.10
C ALA A 109 12.48 -6.34 -7.66
N VAL A 110 11.68 -7.18 -8.33
CA VAL A 110 10.35 -6.77 -8.83
C VAL A 110 9.30 -6.99 -7.77
N PHE A 111 8.56 -5.96 -7.42
CA PHE A 111 7.37 -6.07 -6.59
C PHE A 111 6.09 -6.18 -7.43
N PRO A 112 5.01 -6.79 -6.89
CA PRO A 112 3.74 -6.91 -7.59
C PRO A 112 3.14 -5.54 -7.91
N ILE A 113 2.62 -5.37 -9.13
CA ILE A 113 1.99 -4.11 -9.57
C ILE A 113 0.80 -3.70 -8.69
N GLU A 114 0.19 -4.64 -7.99
CA GLU A 114 -0.91 -4.39 -7.07
C GLU A 114 -0.49 -3.47 -5.92
N ILE A 115 0.75 -3.56 -5.45
CA ILE A 115 1.28 -2.70 -4.37
C ILE A 115 1.23 -1.22 -4.76
N PRO A 116 1.89 -0.77 -5.85
CA PRO A 116 1.83 0.62 -6.24
C PRO A 116 0.42 1.06 -6.66
N ILE A 117 -0.40 0.20 -7.28
CA ILE A 117 -1.79 0.54 -7.61
C ILE A 117 -2.57 0.90 -6.33
N ARG A 118 -2.46 0.10 -5.28
CA ARG A 118 -3.16 0.36 -4.01
C ARG A 118 -2.68 1.65 -3.36
N HIS A 119 -1.36 1.89 -3.29
CA HIS A 119 -0.81 3.12 -2.74
C HIS A 119 -1.20 4.36 -3.56
N ILE A 120 -1.09 4.29 -4.89
CA ILE A 120 -1.44 5.39 -5.79
C ILE A 120 -2.92 5.77 -5.64
N ARG A 121 -3.82 4.79 -5.61
CA ARG A 121 -5.26 5.05 -5.40
C ARG A 121 -5.56 5.64 -4.04
N SER A 122 -4.88 5.16 -2.99
CA SER A 122 -5.12 5.62 -1.63
C SER A 122 -4.61 7.04 -1.38
N TRP A 123 -3.47 7.42 -1.97
CA TRP A 123 -2.75 8.63 -1.60
C TRP A 123 -2.66 9.69 -2.69
N SER A 124 -3.34 9.48 -3.82
CA SER A 124 -3.44 10.45 -4.91
C SER A 124 -4.81 10.44 -5.57
N ASN A 125 -5.11 11.51 -6.30
CA ASN A 125 -6.27 11.61 -7.18
C ASN A 125 -5.86 11.40 -8.64
N GLU A 126 -6.84 11.23 -9.53
CA GLU A 126 -6.58 11.21 -10.98
C GLU A 126 -5.88 12.50 -11.42
N ASN A 127 -4.96 12.38 -12.36
CA ASN A 127 -4.09 13.44 -12.87
C ASN A 127 -3.04 13.97 -11.90
N ASP A 128 -2.96 13.51 -10.64
CA ASP A 128 -1.84 13.80 -9.77
C ASP A 128 -0.53 13.22 -10.34
N VAL A 129 0.60 13.80 -9.95
CA VAL A 129 1.93 13.35 -10.36
C VAL A 129 2.50 12.41 -9.33
N VAL A 130 2.94 11.24 -9.78
CA VAL A 130 3.64 10.23 -8.98
C VAL A 130 5.08 10.17 -9.43
N LEU A 131 6.01 10.29 -8.49
CA LEU A 131 7.45 10.17 -8.71
C LEU A 131 7.95 8.83 -8.17
N ASP A 132 8.74 8.12 -8.98
CA ASP A 132 9.56 6.99 -8.55
C ASP A 132 11.01 7.26 -8.97
N ASN A 133 11.86 7.55 -7.98
CA ASN A 133 13.27 7.89 -8.19
C ASN A 133 14.20 6.67 -8.33
N CYS A 134 13.66 5.46 -8.27
CA CYS A 134 14.35 4.19 -8.45
C CYS A 134 13.42 3.19 -9.14
N MET A 135 12.88 3.57 -10.31
CA MET A 135 11.75 2.87 -10.93
C MET A 135 12.04 1.44 -11.40
N GLY A 136 13.31 1.06 -11.51
CA GLY A 136 13.71 -0.26 -11.99
C GLY A 136 13.06 -0.61 -13.32
N SER A 137 12.32 -1.71 -13.37
CA SER A 137 11.56 -2.12 -14.56
C SER A 137 10.21 -1.43 -14.75
N GLY A 138 9.90 -0.34 -14.02
CA GLY A 138 8.76 0.56 -14.27
C GLY A 138 7.40 0.09 -13.74
N SER A 139 7.34 -0.73 -12.69
CA SER A 139 6.06 -1.22 -12.14
C SER A 139 5.17 -0.08 -11.62
N THR A 140 5.77 0.95 -11.02
CA THR A 140 5.06 2.16 -10.58
C THR A 140 4.47 2.95 -11.76
N GLY A 141 5.25 3.12 -12.84
CA GLY A 141 4.79 3.81 -14.04
C GLY A 141 3.62 3.11 -14.72
N VAL A 142 3.69 1.76 -14.83
CA VAL A 142 2.56 0.97 -15.34
C VAL A 142 1.33 1.10 -14.41
N ALA A 143 1.53 1.17 -13.10
CA ALA A 143 0.43 1.39 -12.15
C ALA A 143 -0.20 2.78 -12.32
N CYS A 144 0.61 3.81 -12.59
CA CYS A 144 0.13 5.17 -12.89
C CYS A 144 -0.71 5.20 -14.16
N ALA A 145 -0.23 4.57 -15.25
CA ALA A 145 -0.99 4.44 -16.50
C ALA A 145 -2.37 3.78 -16.27
N ASN A 146 -2.39 2.68 -15.50
CA ASN A 146 -3.62 1.94 -15.19
C ASN A 146 -4.58 2.69 -14.26
N THR A 147 -4.15 3.79 -13.66
CA THR A 147 -4.93 4.53 -12.66
C THR A 147 -5.13 6.00 -13.03
N ASN A 148 -4.80 6.40 -14.24
CA ASN A 148 -4.90 7.78 -14.75
C ASN A 148 -4.10 8.80 -13.91
N ARG A 149 -2.87 8.45 -13.51
CA ARG A 149 -1.93 9.38 -12.86
C ARG A 149 -0.79 9.70 -13.80
N ASN A 150 -0.26 10.93 -13.68
CA ASN A 150 0.97 11.30 -14.36
C ASN A 150 2.16 10.66 -13.65
N PHE A 151 3.20 10.31 -14.40
CA PHE A 151 4.35 9.61 -13.86
C PHE A 151 5.66 10.30 -14.21
N ILE A 152 6.56 10.38 -13.24
CA ILE A 152 7.96 10.76 -13.41
C ILE A 152 8.80 9.61 -12.85
N GLY A 153 9.59 8.97 -13.68
CA GLY A 153 10.47 7.85 -13.29
C GLY A 153 11.94 8.21 -13.51
N MET A 154 12.81 7.72 -12.60
CA MET A 154 14.25 7.83 -12.72
C MET A 154 14.86 6.44 -12.57
N GLU A 155 15.82 6.09 -13.43
CA GLU A 155 16.59 4.85 -13.38
C GLU A 155 17.99 5.12 -13.91
N LEU A 156 19.01 4.56 -13.24
CA LEU A 156 20.41 4.73 -13.62
C LEU A 156 20.86 3.70 -14.64
N ASP A 157 20.31 2.50 -14.59
CA ASP A 157 20.64 1.43 -15.53
C ASP A 157 19.85 1.61 -16.82
N GLU A 158 20.55 1.86 -17.92
CA GLU A 158 19.95 2.10 -19.24
C GLU A 158 19.07 0.94 -19.70
N ASN A 159 19.45 -0.31 -19.42
CA ASN A 159 18.67 -1.48 -19.84
C ASN A 159 17.35 -1.53 -19.07
N TYR A 160 17.37 -1.29 -17.76
CA TYR A 160 16.14 -1.22 -16.97
C TYR A 160 15.28 -0.01 -17.33
N PHE A 161 15.89 1.12 -17.68
CA PHE A 161 15.18 2.28 -18.16
C PHE A 161 14.40 1.98 -19.45
N GLU A 162 15.05 1.35 -20.45
CA GLU A 162 14.38 0.97 -21.71
C GLU A 162 13.25 -0.06 -21.48
N ILE A 163 13.47 -1.06 -20.62
CA ILE A 163 12.44 -2.01 -20.22
C ILE A 163 11.24 -1.30 -19.56
N ALA A 164 11.52 -0.34 -18.67
CA ALA A 164 10.47 0.43 -17.99
C ALA A 164 9.66 1.25 -18.99
N LYS A 165 10.35 1.96 -19.90
CA LYS A 165 9.75 2.77 -20.95
C LYS A 165 8.83 1.93 -21.84
N GLU A 166 9.32 0.82 -22.38
CA GLU A 166 8.50 -0.07 -23.21
C GLU A 166 7.24 -0.57 -22.47
N ARG A 167 7.37 -0.94 -21.22
CA ARG A 167 6.26 -1.43 -20.41
C ARG A 167 5.22 -0.35 -20.12
N ILE A 168 5.68 0.87 -19.86
CA ILE A 168 4.81 2.02 -19.59
C ILE A 168 4.11 2.44 -20.87
N ASP A 169 4.82 2.58 -21.99
CA ASP A 169 4.27 2.95 -23.30
C ASP A 169 3.18 1.96 -23.72
N LYS A 170 3.43 0.66 -23.54
CA LYS A 170 2.43 -0.38 -23.77
C LYS A 170 1.20 -0.24 -22.88
N ALA A 171 1.36 0.15 -21.62
CA ALA A 171 0.25 0.33 -20.69
C ALA A 171 -0.60 1.57 -21.03
N ILE A 172 0.02 2.61 -21.58
CA ILE A 172 -0.66 3.82 -22.06
C ILE A 172 -1.33 3.58 -23.42
N GLY A 173 -0.98 2.53 -24.15
CA GLY A 173 -1.49 2.24 -25.47
C GLY A 173 -0.73 2.93 -26.61
N VAL A 174 0.46 3.45 -26.35
CA VAL A 174 1.38 3.94 -27.39
C VAL A 174 2.00 2.71 -28.08
N ARG A 175 1.88 2.62 -29.39
CA ARG A 175 2.46 1.58 -30.24
C ARG A 175 3.79 2.02 -30.80
#